data_b61e6cdf9f1bc10007fefc6e9e21812f
#
_entry.id   b61e6cdf9f1bc10007fefc6e9e21812f
#
_cell.length_a   1.000
_cell.length_b   1.000
_cell.length_c   1.000
_cell.angle_alpha   90.00
_cell.angle_beta   90.00
_cell.angle_gamma   90.00
#
_symmetry.space_group_name_H-M   'P 1'
#
loop_
_entity.id
_entity.type
_entity.pdbx_description
1 polymer ?
#
loop_
_entity_poly.entity_id
_entity_poly.type
_entity_poly.pdbx_seq_one_letter_code
_entity_poly.pdbx_strand_id
1 'polypeptide(L)'
;MKLAFDDAGRGDCVVLIHGHPFDRTLWAPQLAALRDRFRVIAPDLRGFGRSPVTAHRVTMREYAADIEELLDGLGIGPAAVVGLSMGGLVTMELAAFQPERYWAIALVATTMQPPTPQDRATRLERAAAVERDGMAVLVDYMHTGVYGPACPPSVRARVDAMMDAAPPEGAAAALRGRAERPDYRPLLAGLDIPALVCAGSADPWSDEPVTAEIVASLRRPETVIIDGVGHLPNLEAETEFNAALGAFLRAHAPG
;
A
#
# COMPACT_ATOMS: atom_id res chain seq x y z
N MET A 1 8.67 -15.50 -8.26
CA MET A 1 7.49 -16.25 -7.74
C MET A 1 6.26 -15.82 -8.53
N LYS A 2 5.25 -16.69 -8.72
CA LYS A 2 4.04 -16.30 -9.47
C LYS A 2 3.01 -15.69 -8.52
N LEU A 3 2.85 -14.37 -8.56
CA LEU A 3 1.78 -13.67 -7.85
C LEU A 3 0.44 -13.83 -8.62
N ALA A 4 -0.68 -13.84 -7.90
CA ALA A 4 -1.99 -13.60 -8.48
C ALA A 4 -2.18 -12.09 -8.67
N PHE A 5 -2.81 -11.67 -9.76
CA PHE A 5 -3.03 -10.26 -10.05
C PHE A 5 -4.25 -10.05 -10.95
N ASP A 6 -4.78 -8.85 -10.92
CA ASP A 6 -5.72 -8.35 -11.93
C ASP A 6 -4.94 -7.45 -12.91
N ASP A 7 -5.24 -7.56 -14.20
CA ASP A 7 -4.64 -6.79 -15.30
C ASP A 7 -5.78 -6.24 -16.16
N ALA A 8 -5.93 -4.94 -16.23
CA ALA A 8 -7.01 -4.32 -16.97
C ALA A 8 -6.56 -3.01 -17.64
N GLY A 9 -7.19 -2.71 -18.78
CA GLY A 9 -6.93 -1.50 -19.53
C GLY A 9 -5.71 -1.60 -20.45
N ARG A 10 -5.23 -0.45 -20.91
CA ARG A 10 -4.09 -0.31 -21.82
C ARG A 10 -3.51 1.10 -21.72
N GLY A 11 -2.29 1.31 -22.23
CA GLY A 11 -1.55 2.57 -22.09
C GLY A 11 -0.44 2.47 -21.06
N ASP A 12 -0.03 3.61 -20.47
CA ASP A 12 0.99 3.65 -19.44
C ASP A 12 0.60 2.80 -18.23
N CYS A 13 1.57 2.07 -17.67
CA CYS A 13 1.28 1.12 -16.59
C CYS A 13 1.18 1.82 -15.23
N VAL A 14 0.17 1.40 -14.45
CA VAL A 14 -0.02 1.78 -13.04
C VAL A 14 -0.13 0.50 -12.21
N VAL A 15 0.71 0.36 -11.19
CA VAL A 15 0.71 -0.77 -10.26
C VAL A 15 0.09 -0.35 -8.94
N LEU A 16 -0.93 -1.08 -8.46
CA LEU A 16 -1.66 -0.78 -7.24
C LEU A 16 -1.34 -1.82 -6.16
N ILE A 17 -0.56 -1.44 -5.14
CA ILE A 17 -0.05 -2.34 -4.10
C ILE A 17 -0.87 -2.18 -2.81
N HIS A 18 -1.56 -3.24 -2.41
CA HIS A 18 -2.42 -3.25 -1.22
C HIS A 18 -1.64 -3.18 0.10
N GLY A 19 -2.34 -2.78 1.17
CA GLY A 19 -1.85 -2.78 2.54
C GLY A 19 -2.02 -4.14 3.24
N HIS A 20 -1.59 -4.18 4.50
CA HIS A 20 -1.75 -5.32 5.41
C HIS A 20 -3.05 -5.17 6.23
N PRO A 21 -3.88 -6.19 6.39
CA PRO A 21 -3.83 -7.54 5.81
C PRO A 21 -4.86 -7.71 4.68
N PHE A 22 -4.78 -6.90 3.66
CA PHE A 22 -5.73 -6.86 2.55
C PHE A 22 -5.26 -7.71 1.35
N ASP A 23 -6.04 -7.67 0.27
CA ASP A 23 -5.71 -8.27 -1.01
C ASP A 23 -5.95 -7.26 -2.17
N ARG A 24 -5.71 -7.69 -3.42
CA ARG A 24 -5.84 -6.84 -4.61
C ARG A 24 -7.24 -6.26 -4.82
N THR A 25 -8.29 -6.90 -4.26
CA THR A 25 -9.67 -6.40 -4.40
C THR A 25 -9.90 -5.08 -3.65
N LEU A 26 -8.98 -4.70 -2.73
CA LEU A 26 -8.93 -3.36 -2.14
C LEU A 26 -8.98 -2.26 -3.23
N TRP A 27 -8.34 -2.52 -4.36
CA TRP A 27 -8.17 -1.58 -5.45
C TRP A 27 -9.22 -1.68 -6.56
N ALA A 28 -10.28 -2.50 -6.40
CA ALA A 28 -11.28 -2.68 -7.45
C ALA A 28 -11.94 -1.37 -7.94
N PRO A 29 -12.25 -0.37 -7.07
CA PRO A 29 -12.75 0.92 -7.55
C PRO A 29 -11.73 1.70 -8.37
N GLN A 30 -10.44 1.69 -7.98
CA GLN A 30 -9.38 2.39 -8.70
C GLN A 30 -9.07 1.72 -10.03
N LEU A 31 -9.07 0.39 -10.06
CA LEU A 31 -8.92 -0.38 -11.30
C LEU A 31 -10.03 -0.03 -12.29
N ALA A 32 -11.29 0.05 -11.83
CA ALA A 32 -12.41 0.46 -12.66
C ALA A 32 -12.28 1.90 -13.18
N ALA A 33 -11.84 2.84 -12.33
CA ALA A 33 -11.73 4.26 -12.68
C ALA A 33 -10.54 4.57 -13.62
N LEU A 34 -9.47 3.77 -13.57
CA LEU A 34 -8.23 4.07 -14.30
C LEU A 34 -8.08 3.29 -15.61
N ARG A 35 -8.73 2.13 -15.77
CA ARG A 35 -8.52 1.19 -16.89
C ARG A 35 -8.82 1.74 -18.27
N ASP A 36 -9.64 2.80 -18.38
CA ASP A 36 -9.97 3.38 -19.67
C ASP A 36 -8.80 4.18 -20.28
N ARG A 37 -7.81 4.55 -19.43
CA ARG A 37 -6.65 5.34 -19.84
C ARG A 37 -5.30 4.69 -19.53
N PHE A 38 -5.23 3.84 -18.53
CA PHE A 38 -4.01 3.19 -18.06
C PHE A 38 -4.13 1.68 -18.12
N ARG A 39 -3.02 0.99 -18.30
CA ARG A 39 -2.93 -0.43 -17.98
C ARG A 39 -2.71 -0.55 -16.47
N VAL A 40 -3.67 -1.13 -15.77
CA VAL A 40 -3.66 -1.21 -14.30
C VAL A 40 -3.37 -2.64 -13.87
N ILE A 41 -2.32 -2.81 -13.05
CA ILE A 41 -1.92 -4.09 -12.46
C ILE A 41 -2.16 -4.01 -10.96
N ALA A 42 -2.99 -4.89 -10.43
CA ALA A 42 -3.23 -5.00 -8.98
C ALA A 42 -2.85 -6.41 -8.51
N PRO A 43 -1.65 -6.62 -7.94
CA PRO A 43 -1.23 -7.92 -7.43
C PRO A 43 -1.75 -8.19 -6.02
N ASP A 44 -1.98 -9.47 -5.70
CA ASP A 44 -1.92 -9.95 -4.34
C ASP A 44 -0.45 -10.11 -3.94
N LEU A 45 -0.01 -9.45 -2.90
CA LEU A 45 1.32 -9.67 -2.34
C LEU A 45 1.45 -11.12 -1.83
N ARG A 46 2.68 -11.67 -1.85
CA ARG A 46 2.88 -13.03 -1.33
C ARG A 46 2.30 -13.18 0.07
N GLY A 47 1.61 -14.28 0.33
CA GLY A 47 0.94 -14.52 1.60
C GLY A 47 -0.45 -13.91 1.74
N PHE A 48 -0.97 -13.23 0.69
CA PHE A 48 -2.30 -12.60 0.70
C PHE A 48 -3.13 -13.01 -0.52
N GLY A 49 -4.44 -12.91 -0.39
CA GLY A 49 -5.39 -13.20 -1.45
C GLY A 49 -5.17 -14.59 -2.06
N ARG A 50 -4.85 -14.65 -3.36
CA ARG A 50 -4.57 -15.91 -4.08
C ARG A 50 -3.08 -16.17 -4.28
N SER A 51 -2.21 -15.30 -3.79
CA SER A 51 -0.76 -15.52 -3.84
C SER A 51 -0.30 -16.46 -2.74
N PRO A 52 0.70 -17.34 -3.00
CA PRO A 52 1.08 -18.36 -2.04
C PRO A 52 1.73 -17.78 -0.78
N VAL A 53 1.49 -18.43 0.35
CA VAL A 53 2.29 -18.25 1.58
C VAL A 53 3.60 -19.03 1.40
N THR A 54 4.75 -18.38 1.55
CA THR A 54 6.04 -19.00 1.21
C THR A 54 7.06 -18.98 2.34
N ALA A 55 6.90 -18.11 3.34
CA ALA A 55 7.91 -17.90 4.38
C ALA A 55 7.27 -17.42 5.68
N HIS A 56 7.95 -17.71 6.80
CA HIS A 56 7.59 -17.25 8.14
C HIS A 56 7.81 -15.73 8.35
N ARG A 57 8.65 -15.10 7.53
CA ARG A 57 8.93 -13.67 7.51
C ARG A 57 9.13 -13.22 6.07
N VAL A 58 8.56 -12.07 5.69
CA VAL A 58 8.74 -11.44 4.38
C VAL A 58 9.01 -9.96 4.59
N THR A 59 10.20 -9.52 4.21
CA THR A 59 10.62 -8.11 4.29
C THR A 59 9.96 -7.26 3.21
N MET A 60 9.96 -5.94 3.39
CA MET A 60 9.43 -5.00 2.38
C MET A 60 10.21 -5.11 1.07
N ARG A 61 11.53 -5.35 1.16
CA ARG A 61 12.38 -5.59 -0.02
C ARG A 61 12.04 -6.87 -0.79
N GLU A 62 11.67 -7.95 -0.07
CA GLU A 62 11.24 -9.20 -0.72
C GLU A 62 9.89 -9.01 -1.44
N TYR A 63 8.95 -8.23 -0.86
CA TYR A 63 7.72 -7.85 -1.56
C TYR A 63 8.02 -7.01 -2.81
N ALA A 64 8.93 -6.04 -2.72
CA ALA A 64 9.35 -5.24 -3.87
C ALA A 64 9.96 -6.11 -4.98
N ALA A 65 10.84 -7.06 -4.64
CA ALA A 65 11.42 -7.98 -5.61
C ALA A 65 10.38 -8.84 -6.33
N ASP A 66 9.30 -9.27 -5.64
CA ASP A 66 8.20 -9.98 -6.28
C ASP A 66 7.45 -9.12 -7.29
N ILE A 67 7.25 -7.83 -6.99
CA ILE A 67 6.64 -6.89 -7.94
C ILE A 67 7.54 -6.68 -9.15
N GLU A 68 8.85 -6.51 -8.94
CA GLU A 68 9.83 -6.39 -10.03
C GLU A 68 9.78 -7.62 -10.94
N GLU A 69 9.80 -8.84 -10.37
CA GLU A 69 9.68 -10.10 -11.12
C GLU A 69 8.35 -10.20 -11.90
N LEU A 70 7.24 -9.74 -11.30
CA LEU A 70 5.95 -9.70 -11.98
C LEU A 70 5.98 -8.76 -13.18
N LEU A 71 6.49 -7.55 -13.02
CA LEU A 71 6.55 -6.56 -14.09
C LEU A 71 7.46 -7.02 -15.24
N ASP A 72 8.61 -7.63 -14.91
CA ASP A 72 9.53 -8.22 -15.89
C ASP A 72 8.87 -9.35 -16.66
N GLY A 73 8.17 -10.24 -15.95
CA GLY A 73 7.43 -11.36 -16.55
C GLY A 73 6.28 -10.92 -17.47
N LEU A 74 5.73 -9.72 -17.26
CA LEU A 74 4.70 -9.11 -18.10
C LEU A 74 5.28 -8.21 -19.22
N GLY A 75 6.60 -8.06 -19.30
CA GLY A 75 7.26 -7.17 -20.24
C GLY A 75 6.93 -5.68 -20.00
N ILE A 76 6.62 -5.31 -18.76
CA ILE A 76 6.28 -3.93 -18.38
C ILE A 76 7.57 -3.16 -18.12
N GLY A 77 7.78 -2.10 -18.90
CA GLY A 77 8.86 -1.14 -18.72
C GLY A 77 8.53 -0.12 -17.62
N PRO A 78 8.59 1.20 -17.92
CA PRO A 78 8.26 2.23 -16.94
C PRO A 78 6.82 2.13 -16.43
N ALA A 79 6.61 2.35 -15.12
CA ALA A 79 5.31 2.31 -14.47
C ALA A 79 5.16 3.41 -13.42
N ALA A 80 3.91 3.78 -13.08
CA ALA A 80 3.63 4.41 -11.79
C ALA A 80 3.35 3.34 -10.74
N VAL A 81 3.68 3.61 -9.49
CA VAL A 81 3.39 2.72 -8.38
C VAL A 81 2.59 3.44 -7.30
N VAL A 82 1.47 2.87 -6.93
CA VAL A 82 0.56 3.37 -5.91
C VAL A 82 0.51 2.36 -4.78
N GLY A 83 0.93 2.74 -3.58
CA GLY A 83 0.95 1.83 -2.44
C GLY A 83 0.20 2.38 -1.23
N LEU A 84 -0.68 1.55 -0.66
CA LEU A 84 -1.41 1.87 0.56
C LEU A 84 -0.75 1.23 1.77
N SER A 85 -0.47 2.00 2.83
CA SER A 85 0.04 1.52 4.12
C SER A 85 1.32 0.67 3.94
N MET A 86 1.27 -0.64 4.18
CA MET A 86 2.38 -1.55 3.87
C MET A 86 2.77 -1.50 2.38
N GLY A 87 1.81 -1.37 1.47
CA GLY A 87 2.07 -1.16 0.05
C GLY A 87 2.88 0.11 -0.22
N GLY A 88 2.71 1.16 0.58
CA GLY A 88 3.54 2.37 0.53
C GLY A 88 5.00 2.10 0.90
N LEU A 89 5.26 1.24 1.90
CA LEU A 89 6.61 0.80 2.24
C LEU A 89 7.25 0.01 1.08
N VAL A 90 6.48 -0.86 0.44
CA VAL A 90 6.93 -1.60 -0.76
C VAL A 90 7.21 -0.64 -1.92
N THR A 91 6.37 0.39 -2.12
CA THR A 91 6.58 1.44 -3.12
C THR A 91 7.89 2.19 -2.88
N MET A 92 8.24 2.51 -1.63
CA MET A 92 9.52 3.13 -1.28
C MET A 92 10.70 2.22 -1.62
N GLU A 93 10.61 0.91 -1.35
CA GLU A 93 11.65 -0.06 -1.74
C GLU A 93 11.85 -0.13 -3.26
N LEU A 94 10.76 -0.16 -4.03
CA LEU A 94 10.80 -0.15 -5.50
C LEU A 94 11.49 1.11 -6.03
N ALA A 95 11.06 2.29 -5.56
CA ALA A 95 11.64 3.57 -5.97
C ALA A 95 13.10 3.73 -5.56
N ALA A 96 13.53 3.07 -4.48
CA ALA A 96 14.91 3.09 -4.01
C ALA A 96 15.90 2.38 -4.94
N PHE A 97 15.47 1.22 -5.43
CA PHE A 97 16.39 0.32 -6.15
C PHE A 97 16.45 0.57 -7.65
N GLN A 98 15.34 1.02 -8.24
CA GLN A 98 15.22 1.29 -9.68
C GLN A 98 14.42 2.58 -9.93
N PRO A 99 14.91 3.75 -9.45
CA PRO A 99 14.15 5.01 -9.54
C PRO A 99 13.81 5.37 -11.01
N GLU A 100 14.67 5.00 -11.96
CA GLU A 100 14.46 5.23 -13.39
C GLU A 100 13.33 4.40 -14.01
N ARG A 101 12.91 3.33 -13.32
CA ARG A 101 11.79 2.49 -13.76
C ARG A 101 10.44 3.13 -13.47
N TYR A 102 10.37 4.08 -12.52
CA TYR A 102 9.09 4.60 -12.05
C TYR A 102 8.93 6.07 -12.42
N TRP A 103 7.94 6.38 -13.28
CA TRP A 103 7.67 7.75 -13.71
C TRP A 103 6.87 8.56 -12.67
N ALA A 104 6.17 7.91 -11.73
CA ALA A 104 5.50 8.52 -10.60
C ALA A 104 5.27 7.50 -9.48
N ILE A 105 5.14 7.98 -8.24
CA ILE A 105 4.74 7.17 -7.08
C ILE A 105 3.58 7.83 -6.34
N ALA A 106 2.72 7.01 -5.69
CA ALA A 106 1.75 7.51 -4.74
C ALA A 106 1.85 6.75 -3.42
N LEU A 107 2.03 7.49 -2.35
CA LEU A 107 2.17 7.02 -0.97
C LEU A 107 0.87 7.31 -0.24
N VAL A 108 0.06 6.27 -0.02
CA VAL A 108 -1.29 6.40 0.53
C VAL A 108 -1.33 5.86 1.95
N ALA A 109 -1.72 6.69 2.92
CA ALA A 109 -1.91 6.29 4.32
C ALA A 109 -0.74 5.43 4.85
N THR A 110 0.50 5.93 4.74
CA THR A 110 1.73 5.19 5.05
C THR A 110 2.66 5.98 5.95
N THR A 111 3.80 5.38 6.31
CA THR A 111 4.84 5.98 7.16
C THR A 111 6.21 5.66 6.57
N MET A 112 7.21 6.48 6.86
CA MET A 112 8.59 6.27 6.40
C MET A 112 9.59 5.98 7.53
N GLN A 113 9.19 6.17 8.79
CA GLN A 113 10.06 5.99 9.94
C GLN A 113 10.33 4.51 10.22
N PRO A 114 11.51 4.15 10.73
CA PRO A 114 11.75 2.80 11.23
C PRO A 114 10.88 2.53 12.47
N PRO A 115 10.59 1.27 12.79
CA PRO A 115 9.86 0.96 14.00
C PRO A 115 10.72 1.27 15.23
N THR A 116 10.09 1.84 16.26
CA THR A 116 10.73 1.92 17.58
C THR A 116 10.94 0.50 18.15
N PRO A 117 11.82 0.31 19.17
CA PRO A 117 11.94 -0.98 19.83
C PRO A 117 10.60 -1.53 20.35
N GLN A 118 9.74 -0.65 20.87
CA GLN A 118 8.39 -1.02 21.34
C GLN A 118 7.48 -1.45 20.18
N ASP A 119 7.46 -0.70 19.07
CA ASP A 119 6.68 -1.08 17.88
C ASP A 119 7.12 -2.42 17.31
N ARG A 120 8.44 -2.66 17.30
CA ARG A 120 9.00 -3.94 16.86
C ARG A 120 8.51 -5.09 17.73
N ALA A 121 8.62 -4.95 19.06
CA ALA A 121 8.17 -5.95 20.00
C ALA A 121 6.67 -6.25 19.83
N THR A 122 5.84 -5.20 19.80
CA THR A 122 4.38 -5.31 19.63
C THR A 122 4.01 -6.01 18.30
N ARG A 123 4.73 -5.73 17.21
CA ARG A 123 4.48 -6.42 15.92
C ARG A 123 4.84 -7.90 15.98
N LEU A 124 5.94 -8.27 16.64
CA LEU A 124 6.36 -9.66 16.79
C LEU A 124 5.38 -10.44 17.69
N GLU A 125 4.96 -9.85 18.80
CA GLU A 125 3.92 -10.41 19.68
C GLU A 125 2.60 -10.64 18.94
N ARG A 126 2.16 -9.63 18.15
CA ARG A 126 0.95 -9.74 17.33
C ARG A 126 1.09 -10.81 16.25
N ALA A 127 2.26 -10.95 15.62
CA ALA A 127 2.50 -12.01 14.65
C ALA A 127 2.36 -13.40 15.30
N ALA A 128 2.92 -13.59 16.50
CA ALA A 128 2.78 -14.83 17.25
C ALA A 128 1.32 -15.09 17.68
N ALA A 129 0.59 -14.04 18.07
CA ALA A 129 -0.82 -14.16 18.43
C ALA A 129 -1.70 -14.54 17.22
N VAL A 130 -1.46 -13.93 16.05
CA VAL A 130 -2.19 -14.27 14.81
C VAL A 130 -1.96 -15.74 14.41
N GLU A 131 -0.74 -16.25 14.52
CA GLU A 131 -0.46 -17.66 14.22
C GLU A 131 -1.12 -18.64 15.21
N ARG A 132 -1.22 -18.26 16.48
CA ARG A 132 -1.78 -19.10 17.52
C ARG A 132 -3.32 -19.03 17.54
N ASP A 133 -3.89 -17.83 17.45
CA ASP A 133 -5.29 -17.53 17.76
C ASP A 133 -6.11 -17.13 16.51
N GLY A 134 -5.45 -17.01 15.34
CA GLY A 134 -6.10 -16.65 14.07
C GLY A 134 -6.27 -15.14 13.85
N MET A 135 -6.95 -14.79 12.77
CA MET A 135 -7.08 -13.41 12.29
C MET A 135 -7.87 -12.49 13.21
N ALA A 136 -8.77 -13.01 14.04
CA ALA A 136 -9.61 -12.19 14.92
C ALA A 136 -8.80 -11.22 15.79
N VAL A 137 -7.63 -11.64 16.30
CA VAL A 137 -6.72 -10.78 17.08
C VAL A 137 -6.22 -9.58 16.29
N LEU A 138 -5.97 -9.78 15.00
CA LEU A 138 -5.53 -8.70 14.11
C LEU A 138 -6.68 -7.81 13.69
N VAL A 139 -7.84 -8.38 13.39
CA VAL A 139 -9.06 -7.65 13.02
C VAL A 139 -9.50 -6.71 14.16
N ASP A 140 -9.52 -7.20 15.41
CA ASP A 140 -9.82 -6.38 16.58
C ASP A 140 -8.86 -5.19 16.71
N TYR A 141 -7.57 -5.41 16.45
CA TYR A 141 -6.60 -4.31 16.42
C TYR A 141 -6.88 -3.34 15.26
N MET A 142 -7.13 -3.85 14.06
CA MET A 142 -7.40 -2.99 12.90
C MET A 142 -8.61 -2.09 13.12
N HIS A 143 -9.63 -2.57 13.80
CA HIS A 143 -10.82 -1.79 14.14
C HIS A 143 -10.54 -0.58 15.04
N THR A 144 -9.39 -0.53 15.70
CA THR A 144 -9.02 0.64 16.52
C THR A 144 -8.67 1.89 15.70
N GLY A 145 -8.46 1.76 14.39
CA GLY A 145 -8.04 2.91 13.59
C GLY A 145 -8.19 2.79 12.07
N VAL A 146 -8.67 1.65 11.56
CA VAL A 146 -8.76 1.44 10.10
C VAL A 146 -9.85 2.30 9.45
N TYR A 147 -10.92 2.61 10.19
CA TYR A 147 -12.06 3.34 9.68
C TYR A 147 -12.14 4.76 10.24
N GLY A 148 -12.43 5.71 9.38
CA GLY A 148 -12.87 7.04 9.80
C GLY A 148 -14.27 7.04 10.42
N PRO A 149 -14.64 8.11 11.12
CA PRO A 149 -15.91 8.19 11.85
C PRO A 149 -17.14 8.07 10.95
N ALA A 150 -17.05 8.52 9.70
CA ALA A 150 -18.14 8.49 8.72
C ALA A 150 -18.01 7.33 7.69
N CYS A 151 -17.13 6.36 7.91
CA CYS A 151 -16.92 5.26 6.98
C CYS A 151 -18.23 4.50 6.69
N PRO A 152 -18.64 4.36 5.40
CA PRO A 152 -19.88 3.70 5.03
C PRO A 152 -19.96 2.24 5.53
N PRO A 153 -21.12 1.77 6.01
CA PRO A 153 -21.29 0.39 6.46
C PRO A 153 -20.92 -0.66 5.41
N SER A 154 -21.18 -0.39 4.14
CA SER A 154 -20.82 -1.28 3.03
C SER A 154 -19.31 -1.39 2.84
N VAL A 155 -18.55 -0.31 3.05
CA VAL A 155 -17.09 -0.32 3.03
C VAL A 155 -16.56 -1.13 4.20
N ARG A 156 -17.09 -0.91 5.42
CA ARG A 156 -16.72 -1.69 6.61
C ARG A 156 -16.91 -3.18 6.37
N ALA A 157 -18.11 -3.60 5.96
CA ALA A 157 -18.42 -5.01 5.72
C ALA A 157 -17.49 -5.66 4.67
N ARG A 158 -17.15 -4.92 3.61
CA ARG A 158 -16.21 -5.38 2.58
C ARG A 158 -14.79 -5.56 3.12
N VAL A 159 -14.31 -4.59 3.88
CA VAL A 159 -12.96 -4.58 4.44
C VAL A 159 -12.83 -5.65 5.53
N ASP A 160 -13.84 -5.80 6.39
CA ASP A 160 -13.88 -6.85 7.42
C ASP A 160 -13.81 -8.23 6.78
N ALA A 161 -14.62 -8.49 5.75
CA ALA A 161 -14.58 -9.77 5.02
C ALA A 161 -13.20 -10.04 4.38
N MET A 162 -12.50 -9.00 3.90
CA MET A 162 -11.15 -9.13 3.35
C MET A 162 -10.12 -9.46 4.44
N MET A 163 -10.21 -8.80 5.60
CA MET A 163 -9.33 -9.07 6.74
C MET A 163 -9.55 -10.47 7.33
N ASP A 164 -10.80 -10.91 7.45
CA ASP A 164 -11.17 -12.24 7.94
C ASP A 164 -10.69 -13.36 7.01
N ALA A 165 -10.69 -13.09 5.70
CA ALA A 165 -10.25 -14.05 4.68
C ALA A 165 -8.72 -14.13 4.51
N ALA A 166 -7.96 -13.21 5.11
CA ALA A 166 -6.50 -13.19 4.95
C ALA A 166 -5.85 -14.43 5.62
N PRO A 167 -4.85 -15.05 4.97
CA PRO A 167 -4.12 -16.17 5.56
C PRO A 167 -3.36 -15.72 6.83
N PRO A 168 -3.60 -16.34 8.00
CA PRO A 168 -2.92 -15.96 9.25
C PRO A 168 -1.39 -15.99 9.14
N GLU A 169 -0.86 -17.02 8.47
CA GLU A 169 0.59 -17.19 8.28
C GLU A 169 1.17 -16.07 7.41
N GLY A 170 0.45 -15.64 6.38
CA GLY A 170 0.82 -14.51 5.51
C GLY A 170 0.80 -13.19 6.28
N ALA A 171 -0.25 -12.95 7.04
CA ALA A 171 -0.39 -11.77 7.88
C ALA A 171 0.73 -11.70 8.95
N ALA A 172 1.04 -12.81 9.60
CA ALA A 172 2.12 -12.91 10.59
C ALA A 172 3.50 -12.69 9.94
N ALA A 173 3.76 -13.27 8.77
CA ALA A 173 5.01 -13.09 8.03
C ALA A 173 5.25 -11.61 7.67
N ALA A 174 4.20 -10.89 7.24
CA ALA A 174 4.27 -9.48 6.93
C ALA A 174 4.51 -8.61 8.19
N LEU A 175 3.88 -8.93 9.32
CA LEU A 175 4.14 -8.26 10.60
C LEU A 175 5.61 -8.35 10.99
N ARG A 176 6.24 -9.52 10.84
CA ARG A 176 7.67 -9.73 11.11
C ARG A 176 8.55 -8.91 10.17
N GLY A 177 8.25 -8.90 8.87
CA GLY A 177 8.99 -8.09 7.91
C GLY A 177 8.87 -6.59 8.18
N ARG A 178 7.67 -6.11 8.50
CA ARG A 178 7.44 -4.71 8.89
C ARG A 178 8.16 -4.32 10.19
N ALA A 179 8.42 -5.27 11.08
CA ALA A 179 9.20 -5.05 12.29
C ALA A 179 10.70 -4.79 12.02
N GLU A 180 11.16 -5.10 10.81
CA GLU A 180 12.56 -4.94 10.37
C GLU A 180 12.75 -3.86 9.31
N ARG A 181 11.68 -3.10 8.94
CA ARG A 181 11.79 -2.09 7.90
C ARG A 181 12.84 -1.03 8.25
N PRO A 182 13.59 -0.55 7.26
CA PRO A 182 14.59 0.50 7.48
C PRO A 182 13.94 1.88 7.70
N ASP A 183 14.79 2.86 7.93
CA ASP A 183 14.44 4.28 7.83
C ASP A 183 14.43 4.68 6.35
N TYR A 184 13.27 5.09 5.84
CA TYR A 184 13.12 5.51 4.44
C TYR A 184 13.38 7.00 4.21
N ARG A 185 13.62 7.82 5.26
CA ARG A 185 13.88 9.25 5.11
C ARG A 185 15.07 9.56 4.19
N PRO A 186 16.23 8.93 4.34
CA PRO A 186 17.37 9.21 3.45
C PRO A 186 17.09 8.84 1.99
N LEU A 187 16.26 7.82 1.78
CA LEU A 187 15.86 7.33 0.48
C LEU A 187 14.94 8.33 -0.22
N LEU A 188 13.87 8.76 0.44
CA LEU A 188 12.91 9.71 -0.11
C LEU A 188 13.58 11.05 -0.47
N ALA A 189 14.51 11.53 0.36
CA ALA A 189 15.27 12.76 0.10
C ALA A 189 16.12 12.69 -1.21
N GLY A 190 16.49 11.49 -1.63
CA GLY A 190 17.24 11.24 -2.88
C GLY A 190 16.39 11.15 -4.14
N LEU A 191 15.08 10.92 -4.00
CA LEU A 191 14.19 10.68 -5.14
C LEU A 191 13.82 11.99 -5.87
N ASP A 192 13.98 11.98 -7.18
CA ASP A 192 13.51 13.04 -8.10
C ASP A 192 12.38 12.50 -8.99
N ILE A 193 11.39 11.84 -8.37
CA ILE A 193 10.22 11.28 -9.01
C ILE A 193 9.01 12.07 -8.53
N PRO A 194 8.03 12.43 -9.40
CA PRO A 194 6.75 12.97 -8.97
C PRO A 194 6.08 12.05 -7.94
N ALA A 195 5.66 12.59 -6.81
CA ALA A 195 5.12 11.82 -5.71
C ALA A 195 3.81 12.40 -5.19
N LEU A 196 2.72 11.63 -5.19
CA LEU A 196 1.49 11.96 -4.50
C LEU A 196 1.53 11.40 -3.09
N VAL A 197 1.29 12.23 -2.08
CA VAL A 197 1.07 11.80 -0.69
C VAL A 197 -0.41 12.00 -0.37
N CYS A 198 -1.11 10.91 -0.07
CA CYS A 198 -2.54 10.96 0.24
C CYS A 198 -2.83 10.31 1.60
N ALA A 199 -3.58 10.99 2.45
CA ALA A 199 -4.01 10.47 3.75
C ALA A 199 -5.42 10.93 4.10
N GLY A 200 -6.08 10.21 5.01
CA GLY A 200 -7.30 10.67 5.65
C GLY A 200 -6.97 11.47 6.92
N SER A 201 -7.68 12.58 7.18
CA SER A 201 -7.42 13.42 8.35
C SER A 201 -7.77 12.73 9.69
N ALA A 202 -8.56 11.65 9.65
CA ALA A 202 -8.93 10.85 10.81
C ALA A 202 -8.14 9.54 10.94
N ASP A 203 -7.06 9.34 10.15
CA ASP A 203 -6.19 8.16 10.24
C ASP A 203 -5.21 8.30 11.41
N PRO A 204 -5.30 7.48 12.48
CA PRO A 204 -4.41 7.59 13.62
C PRO A 204 -3.01 6.98 13.37
N TRP A 205 -2.80 6.31 12.24
CA TRP A 205 -1.53 5.63 11.91
C TRP A 205 -0.68 6.39 10.91
N SER A 206 -1.27 7.28 10.13
CA SER A 206 -0.60 8.21 9.23
C SER A 206 -1.17 9.62 9.41
N ASP A 207 -1.13 10.10 10.64
CA ASP A 207 -1.63 11.41 11.05
C ASP A 207 -0.90 12.57 10.36
N GLU A 208 -1.37 13.79 10.60
CA GLU A 208 -0.81 14.99 9.97
C GLU A 208 0.71 15.14 10.17
N PRO A 209 1.31 14.93 11.37
CA PRO A 209 2.76 14.98 11.57
C PRO A 209 3.51 13.96 10.71
N VAL A 210 3.03 12.71 10.66
CA VAL A 210 3.64 11.63 9.85
C VAL A 210 3.58 11.98 8.37
N THR A 211 2.43 12.43 7.90
CA THR A 211 2.21 12.80 6.50
C THR A 211 3.05 14.02 6.11
N ALA A 212 3.11 15.04 6.95
CA ALA A 212 3.92 16.25 6.72
C ALA A 212 5.42 15.92 6.64
N GLU A 213 5.91 14.99 7.46
CA GLU A 213 7.31 14.54 7.40
C GLU A 213 7.63 13.83 6.06
N ILE A 214 6.71 13.00 5.54
CA ILE A 214 6.88 12.38 4.20
C ILE A 214 6.95 13.48 3.13
N VAL A 215 6.01 14.42 3.12
CA VAL A 215 5.97 15.54 2.17
C VAL A 215 7.26 16.35 2.22
N ALA A 216 7.75 16.70 3.41
CA ALA A 216 8.99 17.46 3.58
C ALA A 216 10.24 16.71 3.12
N SER A 217 10.20 15.39 3.04
CA SER A 217 11.32 14.54 2.59
C SER A 217 11.39 14.37 1.07
N LEU A 218 10.35 14.70 0.34
CA LEU A 218 10.24 14.53 -1.12
C LEU A 218 10.63 15.80 -1.86
N ARG A 219 11.20 15.66 -3.06
CA ARG A 219 11.57 16.81 -3.92
C ARG A 219 10.40 17.34 -4.74
N ARG A 220 9.49 16.47 -5.14
CA ARG A 220 8.36 16.81 -6.03
C ARG A 220 7.03 16.28 -5.47
N PRO A 221 6.64 16.68 -4.24
CA PRO A 221 5.40 16.21 -3.62
C PRO A 221 4.18 16.97 -4.15
N GLU A 222 3.10 16.22 -4.37
CA GLU A 222 1.74 16.70 -4.37
C GLU A 222 1.03 16.08 -3.16
N THR A 223 0.15 16.83 -2.49
CA THR A 223 -0.45 16.37 -1.23
C THR A 223 -1.97 16.48 -1.29
N VAL A 224 -2.64 15.43 -0.84
CA VAL A 224 -4.09 15.39 -0.69
C VAL A 224 -4.45 14.81 0.68
N ILE A 225 -5.07 15.61 1.53
CA ILE A 225 -5.61 15.18 2.81
C ILE A 225 -7.14 15.20 2.70
N ILE A 226 -7.78 14.04 2.86
CA ILE A 226 -9.23 13.93 2.75
C ILE A 226 -9.85 14.01 4.14
N ASP A 227 -10.70 15.00 4.35
CA ASP A 227 -11.23 15.31 5.68
C ASP A 227 -12.21 14.25 6.20
N GLY A 228 -12.10 13.91 7.49
CA GLY A 228 -12.95 12.94 8.18
C GLY A 228 -12.76 11.48 7.76
N VAL A 229 -11.79 11.18 6.88
CA VAL A 229 -11.52 9.86 6.34
C VAL A 229 -10.44 9.15 7.17
N GLY A 230 -10.58 7.84 7.37
CA GLY A 230 -9.62 7.00 8.08
C GLY A 230 -8.48 6.49 7.20
N HIS A 231 -8.04 5.25 7.50
CA HIS A 231 -6.86 4.64 6.89
C HIS A 231 -7.07 4.16 5.44
N LEU A 232 -8.30 4.14 4.95
CA LEU A 232 -8.64 3.63 3.61
C LEU A 232 -9.27 4.71 2.72
N PRO A 233 -8.55 5.80 2.40
CA PRO A 233 -9.11 6.91 1.63
C PRO A 233 -9.62 6.46 0.24
N ASN A 234 -9.02 5.44 -0.34
CA ASN A 234 -9.40 4.85 -1.62
C ASN A 234 -10.78 4.15 -1.60
N LEU A 235 -11.28 3.77 -0.43
CA LEU A 235 -12.60 3.14 -0.25
C LEU A 235 -13.59 4.06 0.46
N GLU A 236 -13.15 4.78 1.49
CA GLU A 236 -14.02 5.63 2.32
C GLU A 236 -14.46 6.90 1.57
N ALA A 237 -13.58 7.44 0.72
CA ALA A 237 -13.83 8.62 -0.12
C ALA A 237 -13.46 8.34 -1.59
N GLU A 238 -14.01 7.26 -2.15
CA GLU A 238 -13.66 6.72 -3.47
C GLU A 238 -13.62 7.79 -4.57
N THR A 239 -14.66 8.63 -4.65
CA THR A 239 -14.79 9.64 -5.70
C THR A 239 -13.67 10.68 -5.63
N GLU A 240 -13.41 11.21 -4.44
CA GLU A 240 -12.38 12.24 -4.21
C GLU A 240 -10.98 11.65 -4.42
N PHE A 241 -10.73 10.47 -3.87
CA PHE A 241 -9.47 9.77 -4.07
C PHE A 241 -9.20 9.46 -5.55
N ASN A 242 -10.19 8.93 -6.28
CA ASN A 242 -10.06 8.62 -7.70
C ASN A 242 -9.83 9.88 -8.55
N ALA A 243 -10.46 11.00 -8.20
CA ALA A 243 -10.24 12.28 -8.88
C ALA A 243 -8.81 12.77 -8.69
N ALA A 244 -8.30 12.76 -7.44
CA ALA A 244 -6.94 13.19 -7.09
C ALA A 244 -5.89 12.29 -7.74
N LEU A 245 -5.98 10.98 -7.55
CA LEU A 245 -5.05 10.01 -8.13
C LEU A 245 -5.05 10.09 -9.66
N GLY A 246 -6.23 10.14 -10.28
CA GLY A 246 -6.36 10.23 -11.73
C GLY A 246 -5.79 11.53 -12.30
N ALA A 247 -5.96 12.67 -11.62
CA ALA A 247 -5.35 13.95 -12.02
C ALA A 247 -3.83 13.88 -11.95
N PHE A 248 -3.27 13.40 -10.85
CA PHE A 248 -1.84 13.21 -10.65
C PHE A 248 -1.22 12.31 -11.72
N LEU A 249 -1.80 11.12 -11.95
CA LEU A 249 -1.28 10.19 -12.94
C LEU A 249 -1.31 10.77 -14.37
N ARG A 250 -2.39 11.51 -14.74
CA ARG A 250 -2.46 12.16 -16.05
C ARG A 250 -1.44 13.28 -16.24
N ALA A 251 -1.12 14.01 -15.18
CA ALA A 251 -0.16 15.11 -15.24
C ALA A 251 1.29 14.62 -15.44
N HIS A 252 1.59 13.38 -15.05
CA HIS A 252 2.94 12.84 -15.03
C HIS A 252 3.16 11.64 -15.96
N ALA A 253 2.12 11.14 -16.62
CA ALA A 253 2.23 10.03 -17.56
C ALA A 253 3.17 10.38 -18.74
N PRO A 254 4.02 9.44 -19.19
CA PRO A 254 4.96 9.67 -20.29
C PRO A 254 4.29 9.97 -21.63
N GLY A 255 3.06 9.48 -21.89
CA GLY A 255 2.28 9.70 -23.11
C GLY A 255 2.41 8.60 -24.14
#